data_f4a68ef287071950fc94f3d304a6fa10
#
_entry.id   f4a68ef287071950fc94f3d304a6fa10
#
_cell.length_a   1.000
_cell.length_b   1.000
_cell.length_c   1.000
_cell.angle_alpha   90.00
_cell.angle_beta   90.00
_cell.angle_gamma   90.00
#
_symmetry.space_group_name_H-M   'P 1'
#
loop_
_entity.id
_entity.type
_entity.pdbx_description
1 polymer ?
#
loop_
_entity_poly.entity_id
_entity_poly.type
_entity_poly.pdbx_seq_one_letter_code
_entity_poly.pdbx_strand_id
1 'polypeptide(L)'
;VAGLQLGLNDLFDSTGIDRDDNASVHSVMLTLRLAACEAGIKVYDGAFPDIDNIHGFQAEAYMARRLGYSGKSCIHPNQVATVNRIFIPAAEDVALAEQIVEAADKAESEGVGVFTVAGKMIDLPSIQRAKSVLAEYRRYINTQKPA
;
A
#
# COMPACT_ATOMS: atom_id res chain seq x y z
N VAL A 1 15.95 -10.09 -3.21
CA VAL A 1 14.54 -10.43 -3.03
C VAL A 1 13.71 -9.25 -3.52
N ALA A 2 12.78 -9.48 -4.47
CA ALA A 2 11.99 -8.39 -5.07
C ALA A 2 10.76 -8.01 -4.24
N GLY A 3 10.29 -8.92 -3.39
CA GLY A 3 9.12 -8.74 -2.52
C GLY A 3 8.84 -9.95 -1.66
N LEU A 4 7.99 -9.77 -0.67
CA LEU A 4 7.46 -10.81 0.20
C LEU A 4 5.95 -10.93 0.00
N GLN A 5 5.44 -12.13 0.06
CA GLN A 5 4.01 -12.41 0.06
C GLN A 5 3.64 -13.09 1.38
N LEU A 6 2.51 -12.67 1.95
CA LEU A 6 1.99 -13.23 3.17
C LEU A 6 1.13 -14.46 2.88
N GLY A 7 1.45 -15.59 3.47
CA GLY A 7 0.64 -16.81 3.46
C GLY A 7 -0.18 -16.96 4.76
N LEU A 8 -1.18 -16.09 4.97
CA LEU A 8 -1.97 -16.06 6.21
C LEU A 8 -2.67 -17.38 6.51
N ASN A 9 -3.27 -18.00 5.48
CA ASN A 9 -4.02 -19.24 5.67
C ASN A 9 -3.09 -20.35 6.18
N ASP A 10 -1.97 -20.59 5.49
CA ASP A 10 -1.01 -21.62 5.88
C ASP A 10 -0.41 -21.36 7.27
N LEU A 11 -0.13 -20.09 7.58
CA LEU A 11 0.39 -19.71 8.89
C LEU A 11 -0.62 -19.98 10.00
N PHE A 12 -1.87 -19.61 9.81
CA PHE A 12 -2.90 -19.73 10.84
C PHE A 12 -3.35 -21.18 11.00
N ASP A 13 -3.48 -21.92 9.93
CA ASP A 13 -3.76 -23.37 9.97
C ASP A 13 -2.67 -24.13 10.77
N SER A 14 -1.40 -23.79 10.53
CA SER A 14 -0.28 -24.45 11.22
C SER A 14 -0.15 -24.07 12.68
N THR A 15 -0.64 -22.92 13.11
CA THR A 15 -0.55 -22.40 14.47
C THR A 15 -1.84 -22.55 15.27
N GLY A 16 -2.94 -22.96 14.64
CA GLY A 16 -4.26 -23.06 15.27
C GLY A 16 -4.89 -21.70 15.61
N ILE A 17 -4.43 -20.62 14.98
CA ILE A 17 -5.02 -19.29 15.13
C ILE A 17 -6.25 -19.20 14.23
N ASP A 18 -7.35 -18.66 14.79
CA ASP A 18 -8.57 -18.41 14.03
C ASP A 18 -8.32 -17.39 12.91
N ARG A 19 -8.61 -17.81 11.67
CA ARG A 19 -8.43 -16.95 10.48
C ARG A 19 -9.39 -15.75 10.48
N ASP A 20 -10.50 -15.82 11.17
CA ASP A 20 -11.49 -14.77 11.28
C ASP A 20 -11.18 -13.79 12.44
N ASP A 21 -10.15 -14.06 13.26
CA ASP A 21 -9.69 -13.09 14.26
C ASP A 21 -8.92 -11.95 13.61
N ASN A 22 -9.63 -10.86 13.32
CA ASN A 22 -9.06 -9.66 12.69
C ASN A 22 -7.90 -9.04 13.47
N ALA A 23 -7.84 -9.21 14.79
CA ALA A 23 -6.75 -8.66 15.60
C ALA A 23 -5.45 -9.42 15.34
N SER A 24 -5.50 -10.74 15.28
CA SER A 24 -4.36 -11.60 14.93
C SER A 24 -3.92 -11.37 13.49
N VAL A 25 -4.84 -11.29 12.54
CA VAL A 25 -4.56 -10.97 11.14
C VAL A 25 -3.82 -9.63 11.04
N HIS A 26 -4.36 -8.59 11.64
CA HIS A 26 -3.75 -7.25 11.63
C HIS A 26 -2.35 -7.26 12.25
N SER A 27 -2.16 -7.95 13.38
CA SER A 27 -0.87 -8.02 14.07
C SER A 27 0.21 -8.67 13.22
N VAL A 28 -0.11 -9.80 12.57
CA VAL A 28 0.81 -10.49 11.67
C VAL A 28 1.15 -9.63 10.46
N MET A 29 0.14 -9.02 9.84
CA MET A 29 0.33 -8.15 8.69
C MET A 29 1.19 -6.93 9.04
N LEU A 30 0.94 -6.27 10.16
CA LEU A 30 1.73 -5.13 10.61
C LEU A 30 3.19 -5.52 10.87
N THR A 31 3.41 -6.63 11.57
CA THR A 31 4.74 -7.14 11.90
C THR A 31 5.56 -7.39 10.62
N LEU A 32 4.97 -8.10 9.65
CA LEU A 32 5.63 -8.36 8.36
C LEU A 32 5.93 -7.05 7.61
N ARG A 33 4.99 -6.11 7.62
CA ARG A 33 5.18 -4.81 6.94
C ARG A 33 6.32 -4.01 7.53
N LEU A 34 6.46 -3.98 8.86
CA LEU A 34 7.54 -3.26 9.53
C LEU A 34 8.90 -3.89 9.24
N ALA A 35 9.01 -5.23 9.33
CA ALA A 35 10.24 -5.96 9.00
C ALA A 35 10.66 -5.75 7.54
N ALA A 36 9.70 -5.81 6.61
CA ALA A 36 9.96 -5.58 5.21
C ALA A 36 10.36 -4.12 4.90
N CYS A 37 9.82 -3.16 5.66
CA CYS A 37 10.18 -1.75 5.53
C CYS A 37 11.65 -1.51 5.90
N GLU A 38 12.10 -2.10 6.99
CA GLU A 38 13.50 -2.04 7.42
C GLU A 38 14.44 -2.63 6.36
N ALA A 39 14.02 -3.72 5.73
CA ALA A 39 14.78 -4.36 4.66
C ALA A 39 14.66 -3.69 3.27
N GLY A 40 13.85 -2.64 3.13
CA GLY A 40 13.58 -1.99 1.84
C GLY A 40 12.83 -2.86 0.84
N ILE A 41 12.05 -3.85 1.32
CA ILE A 41 11.37 -4.85 0.49
C ILE A 41 9.87 -4.55 0.43
N LYS A 42 9.26 -4.76 -0.74
CA LYS A 42 7.80 -4.66 -0.90
C LYS A 42 7.09 -5.86 -0.31
N VAL A 43 5.90 -5.63 0.24
CA VAL A 43 5.02 -6.69 0.76
C VAL A 43 3.74 -6.72 -0.04
N TYR A 44 3.30 -7.94 -0.32
CA TYR A 44 2.03 -8.25 -0.96
C TYR A 44 1.20 -9.11 -0.02
N ASP A 45 -0.08 -8.83 0.04
CA ASP A 45 -1.02 -9.61 0.83
C ASP A 45 -1.33 -10.94 0.13
N GLY A 46 -1.70 -11.93 0.93
CA GLY A 46 -2.01 -13.27 0.49
C GLY A 46 -3.35 -13.41 -0.22
N ALA A 47 -3.68 -14.63 -0.60
CA ALA A 47 -4.97 -14.96 -1.16
C ALA A 47 -6.07 -14.95 -0.10
N PHE A 48 -7.26 -14.52 -0.49
CA PHE A 48 -8.48 -14.66 0.31
C PHE A 48 -9.27 -15.86 -0.23
N PRO A 49 -9.49 -16.90 0.58
CA PRO A 49 -9.92 -18.19 0.08
C PRO A 49 -11.41 -18.25 -0.33
N ASP A 50 -12.26 -17.45 0.33
CA ASP A 50 -13.70 -17.45 0.06
C ASP A 50 -14.03 -16.54 -1.13
N ILE A 51 -14.21 -17.14 -2.31
CA ILE A 51 -14.46 -16.44 -3.58
C ILE A 51 -15.79 -15.71 -3.57
N ASP A 52 -16.78 -16.24 -2.87
CA ASP A 52 -18.13 -15.70 -2.82
C ASP A 52 -18.26 -14.54 -1.81
N ASN A 53 -17.39 -14.48 -0.83
CA ASN A 53 -17.36 -13.43 0.18
C ASN A 53 -16.60 -12.17 -0.30
N ILE A 54 -17.18 -11.48 -1.24
CA ILE A 54 -16.61 -10.25 -1.82
C ILE A 54 -16.39 -9.15 -0.78
N HIS A 55 -17.24 -9.06 0.22
CA HIS A 55 -17.13 -8.06 1.28
C HIS A 55 -15.93 -8.33 2.20
N GLY A 56 -15.72 -9.58 2.59
CA GLY A 56 -14.55 -10.00 3.36
C GLY A 56 -13.26 -9.75 2.59
N PHE A 57 -13.23 -10.13 1.32
CA PHE A 57 -12.12 -9.84 0.42
C PHE A 57 -11.78 -8.35 0.35
N GLN A 58 -12.79 -7.49 0.18
CA GLN A 58 -12.60 -6.04 0.13
C GLN A 58 -12.07 -5.50 1.46
N ALA A 59 -12.63 -5.93 2.58
CA ALA A 59 -12.22 -5.48 3.92
C ALA A 59 -10.74 -5.79 4.18
N GLU A 60 -10.29 -7.01 3.85
CA GLU A 60 -8.90 -7.41 3.98
C GLU A 60 -7.98 -6.63 3.02
N ALA A 61 -8.39 -6.43 1.76
CA ALA A 61 -7.63 -5.65 0.80
C ALA A 61 -7.47 -4.17 1.25
N TYR A 62 -8.52 -3.56 1.81
CA TYR A 62 -8.43 -2.22 2.39
C TYR A 62 -7.52 -2.18 3.61
N MET A 63 -7.54 -3.20 4.47
CA MET A 63 -6.62 -3.31 5.59
C MET A 63 -5.17 -3.39 5.10
N ALA A 64 -4.88 -4.26 4.14
CA ALA A 64 -3.57 -4.38 3.51
C ALA A 64 -3.10 -3.03 2.93
N ARG A 65 -3.96 -2.34 2.20
CA ARG A 65 -3.66 -1.01 1.65
C ARG A 65 -3.31 0.01 2.74
N ARG A 66 -4.10 0.07 3.82
CA ARG A 66 -3.83 0.97 4.96
C ARG A 66 -2.54 0.64 5.70
N LEU A 67 -2.17 -0.63 5.77
CA LEU A 67 -0.89 -1.08 6.33
C LEU A 67 0.31 -0.84 5.39
N GLY A 68 0.10 -0.32 4.17
CA GLY A 68 1.17 0.00 3.23
C GLY A 68 1.67 -1.20 2.42
N TYR A 69 0.84 -2.21 2.22
CA TYR A 69 1.10 -3.29 1.27
C TYR A 69 1.05 -2.76 -0.16
N SER A 70 1.79 -3.40 -1.06
CA SER A 70 1.89 -2.98 -2.46
C SER A 70 0.87 -3.65 -3.39
N GLY A 71 0.10 -4.60 -2.88
CA GLY A 71 -0.91 -5.35 -3.63
C GLY A 71 -1.43 -6.53 -2.85
N LYS A 72 -2.31 -7.30 -3.46
CA LYS A 72 -2.90 -8.53 -2.91
C LYS A 72 -3.03 -9.59 -3.99
N SER A 73 -2.78 -10.84 -3.64
CA SER A 73 -3.00 -11.97 -4.55
C SER A 73 -4.49 -12.21 -4.79
N CYS A 74 -4.82 -12.47 -6.04
CA CYS A 74 -6.16 -12.83 -6.48
C CYS A 74 -6.16 -14.28 -6.95
N ILE A 75 -7.10 -15.07 -6.47
CA ILE A 75 -7.32 -16.48 -6.90
C ILE A 75 -8.49 -16.63 -7.86
N HIS A 76 -9.22 -15.54 -8.11
CA HIS A 76 -10.34 -15.52 -9.04
C HIS A 76 -10.37 -14.20 -9.84
N PRO A 77 -10.74 -14.22 -11.15
CA PRO A 77 -10.78 -13.00 -11.97
C PRO A 77 -11.65 -11.88 -11.42
N ASN A 78 -12.76 -12.20 -10.73
CA ASN A 78 -13.66 -11.21 -10.13
C ASN A 78 -12.96 -10.36 -9.04
N GLN A 79 -11.88 -10.85 -8.44
CA GLN A 79 -11.12 -10.15 -7.42
C GLN A 79 -10.20 -9.08 -8.03
N VAL A 80 -9.75 -9.25 -9.27
CA VAL A 80 -8.72 -8.41 -9.90
C VAL A 80 -9.14 -6.95 -10.02
N ALA A 81 -10.35 -6.69 -10.54
CA ALA A 81 -10.86 -5.33 -10.69
C ALA A 81 -10.97 -4.61 -9.33
N THR A 82 -11.37 -5.33 -8.29
CA THR A 82 -11.49 -4.82 -6.93
C THR A 82 -10.13 -4.47 -6.34
N VAL A 83 -9.14 -5.34 -6.44
CA VAL A 83 -7.78 -5.08 -5.96
C VAL A 83 -7.16 -3.90 -6.68
N ASN A 84 -7.25 -3.87 -8.00
CA ASN A 84 -6.70 -2.76 -8.78
C ASN A 84 -7.27 -1.42 -8.32
N ARG A 85 -8.59 -1.34 -8.11
CA ARG A 85 -9.24 -0.11 -7.61
C ARG A 85 -8.79 0.28 -6.21
N ILE A 86 -8.61 -0.70 -5.30
CA ILE A 86 -8.20 -0.44 -3.92
C ILE A 86 -6.75 0.03 -3.83
N PHE A 87 -5.86 -0.54 -4.63
CA PHE A 87 -4.43 -0.24 -4.55
C PHE A 87 -3.96 0.93 -5.44
N ILE A 88 -4.85 1.48 -6.26
CA ILE A 88 -4.56 2.75 -6.96
C ILE A 88 -4.54 3.89 -5.95
N PRO A 89 -3.55 4.79 -5.97
CA PRO A 89 -3.59 6.02 -5.19
C PRO A 89 -4.84 6.85 -5.50
N ALA A 90 -5.51 7.36 -4.47
CA ALA A 90 -6.64 8.25 -4.67
C ALA A 90 -6.21 9.57 -5.35
N ALA A 91 -7.11 10.19 -6.10
CA ALA A 91 -6.80 11.43 -6.83
C ALA A 91 -6.34 12.55 -5.88
N GLU A 92 -6.94 12.62 -4.69
CA GLU A 92 -6.58 13.58 -3.65
C GLU A 92 -5.17 13.33 -3.11
N ASP A 93 -4.79 12.06 -2.93
CA ASP A 93 -3.44 11.68 -2.48
C ASP A 93 -2.39 12.03 -3.54
N VAL A 94 -2.72 11.84 -4.82
CA VAL A 94 -1.85 12.21 -5.95
C VAL A 94 -1.67 13.72 -6.01
N ALA A 95 -2.76 14.48 -5.95
CA ALA A 95 -2.71 15.94 -5.99
C ALA A 95 -1.91 16.52 -4.80
N LEU A 96 -2.10 15.98 -3.60
CA LEU A 96 -1.32 16.38 -2.44
C LEU A 96 0.17 16.02 -2.60
N ALA A 97 0.47 14.85 -3.14
CA ALA A 97 1.84 14.42 -3.39
C ALA A 97 2.55 15.32 -4.42
N GLU A 98 1.85 15.77 -5.47
CA GLU A 98 2.37 16.73 -6.43
C GLU A 98 2.71 18.07 -5.77
N GLN A 99 1.82 18.60 -4.94
CA GLN A 99 2.06 19.85 -4.19
C GLN A 99 3.25 19.72 -3.23
N ILE A 100 3.40 18.60 -2.55
CA ILE A 100 4.54 18.36 -1.64
C ILE A 100 5.86 18.33 -2.41
N VAL A 101 5.92 17.63 -3.54
CA VAL A 101 7.15 17.52 -4.34
C VAL A 101 7.52 18.87 -4.96
N GLU A 102 6.55 19.60 -5.52
CA GLU A 102 6.78 20.94 -6.06
C GLU A 102 7.29 21.93 -5.00
N ALA A 103 6.65 21.92 -3.83
CA ALA A 103 7.09 22.77 -2.70
C ALA A 103 8.48 22.36 -2.18
N ALA A 104 8.82 21.08 -2.20
CA ALA A 104 10.14 20.59 -1.81
C ALA A 104 11.24 21.07 -2.77
N ASP A 105 11.00 20.95 -4.07
CA ASP A 105 11.95 21.39 -5.11
C ASP A 105 12.20 22.92 -5.01
N LYS A 106 11.14 23.69 -4.73
CA LYS A 106 11.25 25.12 -4.48
C LYS A 106 12.05 25.43 -3.21
N ALA A 107 11.73 24.79 -2.11
CA ALA A 107 12.41 24.98 -0.82
C ALA A 107 13.90 24.63 -0.92
N GLU A 108 14.26 23.56 -1.64
CA GLU A 108 15.63 23.18 -1.91
C GLU A 108 16.38 24.27 -2.68
N SER A 109 15.75 24.86 -3.71
CA SER A 109 16.35 25.95 -4.50
C SER A 109 16.56 27.23 -3.67
N GLU A 110 15.74 27.47 -2.65
CA GLU A 110 15.78 28.63 -1.75
C GLU A 110 16.61 28.37 -0.48
N GLY A 111 17.13 27.16 -0.26
CA GLY A 111 17.89 26.77 0.92
C GLY A 111 17.04 26.67 2.19
N VAL A 112 15.73 26.44 2.07
CA VAL A 112 14.78 26.34 3.18
C VAL A 112 14.63 24.87 3.57
N GLY A 113 14.94 24.51 4.81
CA GLY A 113 14.92 23.12 5.29
C GLY A 113 13.56 22.62 5.76
N VAL A 114 12.60 23.50 6.08
CA VAL A 114 11.26 23.15 6.58
C VAL A 114 10.22 24.08 5.95
N PHE A 115 9.14 23.50 5.45
CA PHE A 115 8.05 24.25 4.83
C PHE A 115 6.70 23.61 5.14
N THR A 116 5.61 24.27 4.78
CA THR A 116 4.25 23.76 5.01
C THR A 116 3.48 23.59 3.69
N VAL A 117 2.71 22.52 3.60
CA VAL A 117 1.75 22.28 2.52
C VAL A 117 0.39 21.94 3.13
N ALA A 118 -0.67 22.58 2.70
CA ALA A 118 -2.03 22.39 3.21
C ALA A 118 -2.09 22.50 4.77
N GLY A 119 -1.33 23.42 5.36
CA GLY A 119 -1.28 23.66 6.81
C GLY A 119 -0.52 22.61 7.63
N LYS A 120 0.16 21.66 7.00
CA LYS A 120 0.98 20.64 7.66
C LYS A 120 2.45 20.89 7.39
N MET A 121 3.27 20.71 8.41
CA MET A 121 4.72 20.73 8.27
C MET A 121 5.18 19.51 7.45
N ILE A 122 6.04 19.76 6.47
CA ILE A 122 6.59 18.72 5.59
C ILE A 122 8.06 18.51 5.95
N ASP A 123 8.38 17.26 6.22
CA ASP A 123 9.72 16.75 6.50
C ASP A 123 10.21 15.81 5.40
N LEU A 124 11.45 15.36 5.48
CA LEU A 124 12.05 14.47 4.51
C LEU A 124 11.27 13.14 4.32
N PRO A 125 10.78 12.46 5.38
CA PRO A 125 9.90 11.28 5.23
C PRO A 125 8.62 11.58 4.45
N SER A 126 7.99 12.74 4.68
CA SER A 126 6.80 13.17 3.95
C SER A 126 7.07 13.36 2.46
N ILE A 127 8.20 13.94 2.11
CA ILE A 127 8.64 14.11 0.70
C ILE A 127 8.88 12.74 0.05
N GLN A 128 9.55 11.83 0.74
CA GLN A 128 9.81 10.48 0.23
C GLN A 128 8.51 9.71 0.00
N ARG A 129 7.55 9.83 0.92
CA ARG A 129 6.22 9.25 0.77
C ARG A 129 5.48 9.83 -0.44
N ALA A 130 5.50 11.14 -0.64
CA ALA A 130 4.89 11.79 -1.79
C ALA A 130 5.49 11.29 -3.12
N LYS A 131 6.82 11.21 -3.21
CA LYS A 131 7.51 10.64 -4.37
C LYS A 131 7.11 9.19 -4.63
N SER A 132 6.89 8.39 -3.58
CA SER A 132 6.42 7.00 -3.71
C SER A 132 5.00 6.91 -4.26
N VAL A 133 4.08 7.75 -3.78
CA VAL A 133 2.69 7.83 -4.28
C VAL A 133 2.68 8.16 -5.77
N LEU A 134 3.45 9.16 -6.20
CA LEU A 134 3.55 9.53 -7.62
C LEU A 134 4.16 8.42 -8.47
N ALA A 135 5.16 7.71 -7.97
CA ALA A 135 5.77 6.59 -8.66
C ALA A 135 4.80 5.40 -8.83
N GLU A 136 3.96 5.13 -7.83
CA GLU A 136 2.91 4.12 -7.91
C GLU A 136 1.83 4.51 -8.93
N TYR A 137 1.38 5.74 -8.91
CA TYR A 137 0.38 6.26 -9.83
C TYR A 137 0.88 6.24 -11.29
N ARG A 138 2.13 6.66 -11.54
CA ARG A 138 2.74 6.59 -12.88
C ARG A 138 2.82 5.16 -13.41
N ARG A 139 3.18 4.19 -12.56
CA ARG A 139 3.18 2.78 -12.95
C ARG A 139 1.80 2.31 -13.37
N TYR A 140 0.77 2.66 -12.59
CA TYR A 140 -0.61 2.33 -12.92
C TYR A 140 -1.03 2.90 -14.29
N ILE A 141 -0.82 4.18 -14.54
CA ILE A 141 -1.17 4.81 -15.82
C ILE A 141 -0.46 4.11 -17.00
N ASN A 142 0.82 3.76 -16.81
CA ASN A 142 1.58 3.09 -17.86
C ASN A 142 1.06 1.69 -18.20
N THR A 143 0.47 0.98 -17.22
CA THR A 143 -0.15 -0.33 -17.47
C THR A 143 -1.51 -0.23 -18.17
N GLN A 144 -2.14 0.95 -18.20
CA GLN A 144 -3.42 1.19 -18.88
C GLN A 144 -3.26 1.63 -20.34
N LYS A 145 -2.04 1.95 -20.78
CA LYS A 145 -1.80 2.28 -22.18
C LYS A 145 -1.87 1.01 -23.02
N PRO A 146 -2.71 0.95 -24.06
CA PRO A 146 -2.70 -0.17 -24.99
C PRO A 146 -1.32 -0.24 -25.68
N ALA A 147 -0.88 -1.47 -25.91
CA ALA A 147 0.35 -1.76 -26.63
C ALA A 147 0.24 -1.34 -28.10
#